data_6a210764ae43fead2cbcef7e83a5587d
#
_entry.id   6a210764ae43fead2cbcef7e83a5587d
#
_cell.length_a   1.000
_cell.length_b   1.000
_cell.length_c   1.000
_cell.angle_alpha   90.00
_cell.angle_beta   90.00
_cell.angle_gamma   90.00
#
_symmetry.space_group_name_H-M   'P 1'
#
loop_
_entity.id
_entity.type
_entity.pdbx_description
1 polymer ?
#
loop_
_entity_poly.entity_id
_entity_poly.type
_entity_poly.pdbx_seq_one_letter_code
_entity_poly.pdbx_strand_id
1 'polypeptide(L)'
;EAGNLSIQNEAMNIEQFEVAAAVHNSGGIVIAQVDRVVKQGSIPAKEVLIHGFMVDYLVEGRPEYSMQSFETDAFRPEIAGLASIPAVGFDPLPMGPRKICCRRAAMELRPNSLINLGIGMPGGIGSVAEEEGLTDLFTLSLECGPLGGIPLGGIDFGATINPEAMYRMADILQLYDGGALDMAVLG
;
A
#
# COMPACT_ATOMS: atom_id res chain seq x y z
N GLU A 1 22.84 11.33 -10.44
CA GLU A 1 23.60 12.52 -10.01
C GLU A 1 22.71 13.57 -9.29
N ALA A 2 21.41 13.64 -9.57
CA ALA A 2 20.51 14.60 -8.92
C ALA A 2 19.97 14.14 -7.56
N GLY A 3 20.07 12.84 -7.24
CA GLY A 3 19.57 12.28 -5.98
C GLY A 3 18.05 12.26 -5.81
N ASN A 4 17.27 12.62 -6.83
CA ASN A 4 15.82 12.58 -6.77
C ASN A 4 15.31 11.14 -6.71
N LEU A 5 14.37 10.89 -5.80
CA LEU A 5 13.77 9.57 -5.58
C LEU A 5 12.31 9.55 -5.97
N SER A 6 11.90 8.47 -6.62
CA SER A 6 10.52 8.13 -6.92
C SER A 6 10.17 6.81 -6.25
N ILE A 7 8.92 6.67 -5.85
CA ILE A 7 8.36 5.45 -5.25
C ILE A 7 7.31 4.82 -6.16
N GLN A 8 7.30 5.16 -7.43
CA GLN A 8 6.28 4.70 -8.38
C GLN A 8 6.14 3.18 -8.49
N ASN A 9 7.18 2.43 -8.12
CA ASN A 9 7.18 0.98 -8.14
C ASN A 9 6.89 0.35 -6.76
N GLU A 10 6.76 1.17 -5.72
CA GLU A 10 6.45 0.68 -4.38
C GLU A 10 5.00 0.23 -4.26
N ALA A 11 4.77 -0.77 -3.42
CA ALA A 11 3.43 -1.23 -3.11
C ALA A 11 2.70 -0.34 -2.10
N MET A 12 3.42 0.55 -1.43
CA MET A 12 2.90 1.45 -0.40
C MET A 12 3.66 2.77 -0.40
N ASN A 13 2.94 3.84 -0.10
CA ASN A 13 3.50 5.16 0.09
C ASN A 13 3.34 5.57 1.57
N ILE A 14 4.22 5.05 2.42
CA ILE A 14 4.14 5.31 3.86
C ILE A 14 4.77 6.67 4.22
N GLU A 15 5.83 6.71 5.02
CA GLU A 15 6.37 7.96 5.57
C GLU A 15 7.74 8.32 5.00
N GLN A 16 8.08 7.84 3.81
CA GLN A 16 9.41 8.06 3.21
C GLN A 16 9.76 9.54 3.12
N PHE A 17 8.81 10.39 2.70
CA PHE A 17 9.03 11.82 2.61
C PHE A 17 9.13 12.47 3.98
N GLU A 18 8.21 12.15 4.88
CA GLU A 18 8.13 12.73 6.22
C GLU A 18 9.39 12.42 7.04
N VAL A 19 9.88 11.18 6.97
CA VAL A 19 11.11 10.75 7.63
C VAL A 19 12.33 11.48 7.04
N ALA A 20 12.47 11.51 5.71
CA ALA A 20 13.58 12.19 5.06
C ALA A 20 13.60 13.69 5.41
N ALA A 21 12.45 14.36 5.35
CA ALA A 21 12.32 15.77 5.69
C ALA A 21 12.64 16.06 7.17
N ALA A 22 12.12 15.23 8.08
CA ALA A 22 12.38 15.40 9.52
C ALA A 22 13.86 15.21 9.84
N VAL A 23 14.51 14.18 9.28
CA VAL A 23 15.93 13.92 9.50
C VAL A 23 16.79 15.05 8.93
N HIS A 24 16.54 15.45 7.69
CA HIS A 24 17.26 16.54 7.03
C HIS A 24 17.14 17.85 7.82
N ASN A 25 15.92 18.23 8.23
CA ASN A 25 15.67 19.48 8.98
C ASN A 25 16.28 19.46 10.38
N SER A 26 16.54 18.28 10.94
CA SER A 26 17.20 18.11 12.23
C SER A 26 18.73 18.03 12.12
N GLY A 27 19.30 18.19 10.93
CA GLY A 27 20.73 18.09 10.68
C GLY A 27 21.27 16.65 10.75
N GLY A 28 20.38 15.67 10.55
CA GLY A 28 20.76 14.25 10.48
C GLY A 28 21.22 13.84 9.09
N ILE A 29 21.47 12.56 8.91
CA ILE A 29 21.95 11.97 7.65
C ILE A 29 20.84 11.10 7.05
N VAL A 30 20.49 11.36 5.79
CA VAL A 30 19.51 10.61 5.01
C VAL A 30 20.26 9.66 4.07
N ILE A 31 20.07 8.36 4.29
CA ILE A 31 20.60 7.30 3.44
C ILE A 31 19.42 6.63 2.74
N ALA A 32 19.43 6.62 1.41
CA ALA A 32 18.37 5.98 0.62
C ALA A 32 18.92 4.76 -0.10
N GLN A 33 18.27 3.60 0.10
CA GLN A 33 18.45 2.45 -0.76
C GLN A 33 17.45 2.53 -1.91
N VAL A 34 17.91 2.28 -3.13
CA VAL A 34 17.07 2.29 -4.34
C VAL A 34 17.26 1.00 -5.12
N ASP A 35 16.23 0.58 -5.84
CA ASP A 35 16.28 -0.57 -6.73
C ASP A 35 17.25 -0.33 -7.88
N ARG A 36 17.25 0.86 -8.45
CA ARG A 36 18.09 1.22 -9.60
C ARG A 36 18.35 2.72 -9.68
N VAL A 37 19.46 3.04 -10.32
CA VAL A 37 19.82 4.42 -10.68
C VAL A 37 19.47 4.66 -12.15
N VAL A 38 18.75 5.72 -12.44
CA VAL A 38 18.34 6.08 -13.80
C VAL A 38 19.02 7.37 -14.26
N LYS A 39 18.98 7.64 -15.57
CA LYS A 39 19.55 8.87 -16.14
C LYS A 39 18.85 10.09 -15.54
N GLN A 40 19.62 11.15 -15.27
CA GLN A 40 19.09 12.42 -14.82
C GLN A 40 17.97 12.94 -15.73
N GLY A 41 16.85 13.36 -15.14
CA GLY A 41 15.67 13.85 -15.86
C GLY A 41 14.73 12.75 -16.36
N SER A 42 14.99 11.46 -16.07
CA SER A 42 14.09 10.36 -16.43
C SER A 42 12.87 10.26 -15.52
N ILE A 43 12.95 10.76 -14.28
CA ILE A 43 11.82 10.79 -13.36
C ILE A 43 10.98 12.03 -13.65
N PRO A 44 9.70 11.91 -14.01
CA PRO A 44 8.82 13.05 -14.17
C PRO A 44 8.75 13.87 -12.88
N ALA A 45 8.70 15.19 -12.97
CA ALA A 45 8.74 16.06 -11.79
C ALA A 45 7.63 15.78 -10.77
N LYS A 46 6.46 15.31 -11.22
CA LYS A 46 5.34 14.92 -10.35
C LYS A 46 5.56 13.61 -9.62
N GLU A 47 6.48 12.77 -10.11
CA GLU A 47 6.82 11.48 -9.51
C GLU A 47 8.01 11.58 -8.55
N VAL A 48 8.65 12.72 -8.44
CA VAL A 48 9.70 12.95 -7.45
C VAL A 48 9.07 13.16 -6.08
N LEU A 49 9.17 12.13 -5.23
CA LEU A 49 8.70 12.22 -3.86
C LEU A 49 9.74 12.89 -2.96
N ILE A 50 10.99 12.46 -3.05
CA ILE A 50 12.08 13.03 -2.24
C ILE A 50 13.07 13.69 -3.19
N HIS A 51 13.26 14.98 -3.04
CA HIS A 51 14.22 15.72 -3.85
C HIS A 51 15.64 15.51 -3.33
N GLY A 52 16.59 15.41 -4.23
CA GLY A 52 17.98 15.08 -3.92
C GLY A 52 18.68 15.95 -2.91
N PHE A 53 18.21 17.20 -2.66
CA PHE A 53 18.80 18.03 -1.61
C PHE A 53 18.64 17.46 -0.19
N MET A 54 17.66 16.56 0.01
CA MET A 54 17.43 15.89 1.29
C MET A 54 18.23 14.58 1.45
N VAL A 55 18.91 14.10 0.39
CA VAL A 55 19.57 12.80 0.39
C VAL A 55 21.09 12.97 0.46
N ASP A 56 21.70 12.45 1.52
CA ASP A 56 23.16 12.52 1.71
C ASP A 56 23.87 11.35 1.02
N TYR A 57 23.31 10.14 1.11
CA TYR A 57 23.88 8.92 0.53
C TYR A 57 22.82 8.12 -0.20
N LEU A 58 23.22 7.55 -1.34
CA LEU A 58 22.39 6.68 -2.15
C LEU A 58 23.09 5.34 -2.31
N VAL A 59 22.37 4.27 -2.02
CA VAL A 59 22.84 2.89 -2.17
C VAL A 59 21.95 2.18 -3.18
N GLU A 60 22.54 1.69 -4.27
CA GLU A 60 21.82 0.81 -5.19
C GLU A 60 21.74 -0.59 -4.58
N GLY A 61 20.50 -1.03 -4.33
CA GLY A 61 20.21 -2.33 -3.75
C GLY A 61 20.45 -3.47 -4.74
N ARG A 62 20.61 -4.68 -4.22
CA ARG A 62 20.57 -5.88 -5.05
C ARG A 62 19.12 -6.36 -5.16
N PRO A 63 18.72 -7.01 -6.28
CA PRO A 63 17.34 -7.48 -6.46
C PRO A 63 16.79 -8.27 -5.28
N GLU A 64 17.64 -9.14 -4.68
CA GLU A 64 17.25 -9.95 -3.51
C GLU A 64 17.01 -9.16 -2.22
N TYR A 65 17.36 -7.86 -2.19
CA TYR A 65 17.15 -6.95 -1.06
C TYR A 65 16.28 -5.74 -1.41
N SER A 66 15.72 -5.72 -2.62
CA SER A 66 14.88 -4.65 -3.15
C SER A 66 13.51 -5.19 -3.59
N MET A 67 13.02 -6.19 -2.88
CA MET A 67 11.72 -6.82 -3.17
C MET A 67 10.58 -5.86 -2.84
N GLN A 68 9.61 -5.79 -3.74
CA GLN A 68 8.35 -5.08 -3.53
C GLN A 68 7.41 -5.84 -2.61
N SER A 69 7.50 -7.16 -2.59
CA SER A 69 6.68 -8.10 -1.82
C SER A 69 7.55 -9.23 -1.30
N PHE A 70 7.21 -9.79 -0.16
CA PHE A 70 7.94 -10.91 0.43
C PHE A 70 7.55 -12.28 -0.17
N GLU A 71 6.47 -12.33 -0.93
CA GLU A 71 6.02 -13.56 -1.60
C GLU A 71 6.87 -13.91 -2.83
N THR A 72 7.42 -12.89 -3.51
CA THR A 72 8.18 -13.07 -4.74
C THR A 72 9.15 -11.90 -4.95
N ASP A 73 10.28 -12.20 -5.59
CA ASP A 73 11.23 -11.20 -6.07
C ASP A 73 10.82 -10.57 -7.42
N ALA A 74 9.79 -11.13 -8.06
CA ALA A 74 9.25 -10.57 -9.29
C ALA A 74 8.47 -9.28 -9.03
N PHE A 75 8.69 -8.28 -9.88
CA PHE A 75 7.93 -7.03 -9.82
C PHE A 75 6.45 -7.28 -10.13
N ARG A 76 5.59 -6.74 -9.31
CA ARG A 76 4.14 -6.88 -9.35
C ARG A 76 3.49 -5.51 -9.62
N PRO A 77 3.24 -5.14 -10.89
CA PRO A 77 2.68 -3.82 -11.23
C PRO A 77 1.27 -3.62 -10.68
N GLU A 78 0.52 -4.68 -10.42
CA GLU A 78 -0.84 -4.63 -9.89
C GLU A 78 -0.92 -4.19 -8.43
N ILE A 79 0.16 -4.35 -7.65
CA ILE A 79 0.20 -3.81 -6.28
C ILE A 79 0.85 -2.43 -6.19
N ALA A 80 1.50 -1.99 -7.28
CA ALA A 80 2.01 -0.63 -7.42
C ALA A 80 0.98 0.33 -8.04
N GLY A 81 -0.23 -0.15 -8.37
CA GLY A 81 -1.23 0.65 -9.07
C GLY A 81 -0.89 1.00 -10.52
N LEU A 82 0.07 0.29 -11.13
CA LEU A 82 0.54 0.55 -12.50
C LEU A 82 -0.17 -0.31 -13.56
N ALA A 83 -0.82 -1.38 -13.14
CA ALA A 83 -1.61 -2.26 -14.00
C ALA A 83 -2.74 -2.86 -13.19
N SER A 84 -3.76 -3.37 -13.89
CA SER A 84 -4.81 -4.16 -13.27
C SER A 84 -4.80 -5.57 -13.84
N ILE A 85 -4.95 -6.55 -12.97
CA ILE A 85 -5.12 -7.95 -13.34
C ILE A 85 -6.57 -8.38 -13.11
N PRO A 86 -7.08 -9.36 -13.87
CA PRO A 86 -8.40 -9.90 -13.59
C PRO A 86 -8.50 -10.41 -12.15
N ALA A 87 -9.59 -10.11 -11.46
CA ALA A 87 -9.85 -10.58 -10.10
C ALA A 87 -10.17 -12.09 -10.03
N VAL A 88 -10.08 -12.80 -11.15
CA VAL A 88 -10.31 -14.24 -11.26
C VAL A 88 -9.07 -15.03 -10.85
N GLY A 89 -9.24 -15.99 -9.93
CA GLY A 89 -8.18 -16.94 -9.59
C GLY A 89 -7.54 -16.75 -8.24
N PHE A 90 -8.06 -15.84 -7.41
CA PHE A 90 -7.68 -15.83 -6.00
C PHE A 90 -8.25 -17.06 -5.30
N ASP A 91 -7.39 -17.81 -4.63
CA ASP A 91 -7.85 -18.95 -3.85
C ASP A 91 -8.78 -18.47 -2.72
N PRO A 92 -9.99 -19.04 -2.63
CA PRO A 92 -10.91 -18.69 -1.57
C PRO A 92 -10.28 -18.91 -0.19
N LEU A 93 -10.60 -18.07 0.75
CA LEU A 93 -10.16 -18.27 2.13
C LEU A 93 -10.59 -19.66 2.61
N PRO A 94 -9.69 -20.52 3.12
CA PRO A 94 -10.05 -21.86 3.56
C PRO A 94 -11.15 -21.83 4.62
N MET A 95 -12.13 -22.76 4.50
CA MET A 95 -13.20 -22.85 5.49
C MET A 95 -12.64 -23.17 6.88
N GLY A 96 -12.95 -22.33 7.85
CA GLY A 96 -12.48 -22.43 9.21
C GLY A 96 -12.92 -21.24 10.06
N PRO A 97 -12.49 -21.18 11.33
CA PRO A 97 -12.90 -20.10 12.23
C PRO A 97 -12.61 -18.69 11.67
N ARG A 98 -11.47 -18.53 11.01
CA ARG A 98 -11.10 -17.24 10.39
C ARG A 98 -12.11 -16.82 9.32
N LYS A 99 -12.44 -17.70 8.38
CA LYS A 99 -13.41 -17.41 7.33
C LYS A 99 -14.79 -17.10 7.90
N ILE A 100 -15.22 -17.86 8.90
CA ILE A 100 -16.52 -17.63 9.56
C ILE A 100 -16.57 -16.25 10.20
N CYS A 101 -15.52 -15.85 10.94
CA CYS A 101 -15.41 -14.52 11.53
C CYS A 101 -15.42 -13.42 10.46
N CYS A 102 -14.63 -13.58 9.39
CA CYS A 102 -14.56 -12.61 8.31
C CYS A 102 -15.91 -12.46 7.58
N ARG A 103 -16.61 -13.58 7.30
CA ARG A 103 -17.95 -13.56 6.71
C ARG A 103 -18.96 -12.87 7.62
N ARG A 104 -18.91 -13.15 8.92
CA ARG A 104 -19.79 -12.49 9.88
C ARG A 104 -19.52 -10.97 9.93
N ALA A 105 -18.24 -10.58 9.94
CA ALA A 105 -17.87 -9.16 9.91
C ALA A 105 -18.28 -8.48 8.60
N ALA A 106 -18.13 -9.16 7.46
CA ALA A 106 -18.55 -8.65 6.16
C ALA A 106 -20.06 -8.31 6.11
N MET A 107 -20.90 -8.99 6.89
CA MET A 107 -22.34 -8.68 6.99
C MET A 107 -22.65 -7.33 7.67
N GLU A 108 -21.69 -6.75 8.37
CA GLU A 108 -21.84 -5.42 9.00
C GLU A 108 -21.42 -4.28 8.07
N LEU A 109 -20.77 -4.59 6.95
CA LEU A 109 -20.31 -3.59 5.99
C LEU A 109 -21.52 -2.95 5.28
N ARG A 110 -21.45 -1.65 5.07
CA ARG A 110 -22.55 -0.89 4.47
C ARG A 110 -22.18 -0.46 3.05
N PRO A 111 -23.13 -0.47 2.12
CA PRO A 111 -22.91 0.10 0.79
C PRO A 111 -22.46 1.57 0.85
N ASN A 112 -21.58 1.94 -0.08
CA ASN A 112 -21.02 3.29 -0.24
C ASN A 112 -20.24 3.80 0.99
N SER A 113 -19.70 2.90 1.82
CA SER A 113 -18.88 3.27 2.98
C SER A 113 -17.38 3.10 2.69
N LEU A 114 -16.56 3.92 3.36
CA LEU A 114 -15.12 3.76 3.44
C LEU A 114 -14.76 2.96 4.69
N ILE A 115 -14.07 1.84 4.51
CA ILE A 115 -13.82 0.87 5.57
C ILE A 115 -12.33 0.61 5.69
N ASN A 116 -11.77 0.86 6.87
CA ASN A 116 -10.39 0.45 7.17
C ASN A 116 -10.37 -0.99 7.69
N LEU A 117 -9.43 -1.78 7.15
CA LEU A 117 -9.14 -3.13 7.62
C LEU A 117 -7.78 -3.15 8.29
N GLY A 118 -7.76 -3.54 9.57
CA GLY A 118 -6.52 -3.76 10.31
C GLY A 118 -5.80 -5.04 9.91
N ILE A 119 -4.56 -5.16 10.38
CA ILE A 119 -3.70 -6.33 10.16
C ILE A 119 -4.32 -7.60 10.78
N GLY A 120 -4.03 -8.75 10.20
CA GLY A 120 -4.38 -10.05 10.76
C GLY A 120 -5.77 -10.54 10.34
N MET A 121 -6.67 -10.75 11.31
CA MET A 121 -8.01 -11.29 11.06
C MET A 121 -8.83 -10.43 10.08
N PRO A 122 -8.89 -9.09 10.24
CA PRO A 122 -9.68 -8.21 9.39
C PRO A 122 -9.29 -8.26 7.91
N GLY A 123 -8.01 -8.45 7.59
CA GLY A 123 -7.55 -8.59 6.20
C GLY A 123 -8.27 -9.69 5.40
N GLY A 124 -8.77 -10.72 6.07
CA GLY A 124 -9.56 -11.78 5.43
C GLY A 124 -10.95 -11.32 4.95
N ILE A 125 -11.44 -10.16 5.39
CA ILE A 125 -12.72 -9.61 4.94
C ILE A 125 -12.64 -9.23 3.46
N GLY A 126 -11.51 -8.70 3.00
CA GLY A 126 -11.31 -8.38 1.58
C GLY A 126 -11.43 -9.62 0.70
N SER A 127 -10.80 -10.74 1.10
CA SER A 127 -10.90 -12.01 0.38
C SER A 127 -12.33 -12.55 0.36
N VAL A 128 -13.05 -12.46 1.47
CA VAL A 128 -14.45 -12.86 1.57
C VAL A 128 -15.35 -11.99 0.70
N ALA A 129 -15.12 -10.68 0.71
CA ALA A 129 -15.88 -9.74 -0.13
C ALA A 129 -15.71 -10.05 -1.62
N GLU A 130 -14.50 -10.39 -2.04
CA GLU A 130 -14.23 -10.83 -3.41
C GLU A 130 -14.93 -12.13 -3.74
N GLU A 131 -14.83 -13.16 -2.88
CA GLU A 131 -15.51 -14.44 -3.07
C GLU A 131 -17.03 -14.32 -3.23
N GLU A 132 -17.63 -13.35 -2.54
CA GLU A 132 -19.09 -13.15 -2.50
C GLU A 132 -19.57 -12.06 -3.48
N GLY A 133 -18.66 -11.46 -4.27
CA GLY A 133 -18.99 -10.41 -5.24
C GLY A 133 -19.50 -9.13 -4.60
N LEU A 134 -18.94 -8.74 -3.46
CA LEU A 134 -19.36 -7.57 -2.67
C LEU A 134 -18.41 -6.37 -2.81
N THR A 135 -17.30 -6.53 -3.50
CA THR A 135 -16.23 -5.50 -3.57
C THR A 135 -16.68 -4.18 -4.16
N ASP A 136 -17.65 -4.20 -5.07
CA ASP A 136 -18.21 -2.98 -5.68
C ASP A 136 -19.19 -2.21 -4.76
N LEU A 137 -19.54 -2.77 -3.60
CA LEU A 137 -20.52 -2.14 -2.70
C LEU A 137 -19.92 -1.09 -1.78
N PHE A 138 -18.63 -1.18 -1.49
CA PHE A 138 -17.92 -0.32 -0.54
C PHE A 138 -16.46 -0.15 -0.94
N THR A 139 -15.77 0.82 -0.38
CA THR A 139 -14.34 1.02 -0.60
C THR A 139 -13.57 0.50 0.60
N LEU A 140 -12.73 -0.51 0.40
CA LEU A 140 -11.77 -0.95 1.40
C LEU A 140 -10.58 0.01 1.41
N SER A 141 -10.01 0.21 2.57
CA SER A 141 -8.81 1.03 2.73
C SER A 141 -7.88 0.43 3.76
N LEU A 142 -6.60 0.70 3.59
CA LEU A 142 -5.57 0.43 4.57
C LEU A 142 -4.92 1.75 4.98
N GLU A 143 -4.55 1.87 6.25
CA GLU A 143 -3.87 3.07 6.76
C GLU A 143 -2.55 3.37 6.05
N CYS A 144 -1.97 2.37 5.40
CA CYS A 144 -0.76 2.49 4.58
C CYS A 144 -0.97 3.24 3.25
N GLY A 145 -2.23 3.60 2.91
CA GLY A 145 -2.55 4.47 1.79
C GLY A 145 -3.40 3.90 0.66
N PRO A 146 -3.42 2.58 0.37
CA PRO A 146 -4.25 2.04 -0.70
C PRO A 146 -5.76 2.14 -0.39
N LEU A 147 -6.54 2.48 -1.42
CA LEU A 147 -8.00 2.45 -1.43
C LEU A 147 -8.49 1.55 -2.56
N GLY A 148 -9.57 0.83 -2.28
CA GLY A 148 -10.14 -0.14 -3.22
C GLY A 148 -9.26 -1.38 -3.36
N GLY A 149 -9.66 -2.29 -4.25
CA GLY A 149 -8.93 -3.51 -4.54
C GLY A 149 -8.96 -4.56 -3.43
N ILE A 150 -8.05 -5.54 -3.53
CA ILE A 150 -7.99 -6.68 -2.62
C ILE A 150 -6.74 -6.59 -1.75
N PRO A 151 -6.87 -6.31 -0.44
CA PRO A 151 -5.73 -6.24 0.47
C PRO A 151 -4.97 -7.57 0.56
N LEU A 152 -3.64 -7.50 0.53
CA LEU A 152 -2.78 -8.64 0.81
C LEU A 152 -2.75 -8.92 2.32
N GLY A 153 -2.53 -10.16 2.66
CA GLY A 153 -2.44 -10.61 4.05
C GLY A 153 -1.02 -10.97 4.48
N GLY A 154 -0.88 -11.41 5.74
CA GLY A 154 0.39 -11.90 6.25
C GLY A 154 1.46 -10.82 6.30
N ILE A 155 2.65 -11.15 5.80
CA ILE A 155 3.82 -10.27 5.81
C ILE A 155 3.71 -9.12 4.79
N ASP A 156 2.88 -9.29 3.75
CA ASP A 156 2.63 -8.27 2.72
C ASP A 156 1.43 -7.36 3.05
N PHE A 157 0.94 -7.41 4.30
CA PHE A 157 -0.10 -6.50 4.74
C PHE A 157 0.32 -5.04 4.53
N GLY A 158 -0.61 -4.25 3.99
CA GLY A 158 -0.37 -2.87 3.58
C GLY A 158 -0.41 -2.69 2.08
N ALA A 159 -0.04 -3.73 1.32
CA ALA A 159 -0.19 -3.75 -0.13
C ALA A 159 -1.59 -4.23 -0.54
N THR A 160 -2.04 -3.81 -1.71
CA THR A 160 -3.37 -4.13 -2.24
C THR A 160 -3.27 -4.44 -3.73
N ILE A 161 -3.90 -5.52 -4.17
CA ILE A 161 -4.01 -5.85 -5.58
C ILE A 161 -5.08 -4.97 -6.22
N ASN A 162 -4.78 -4.38 -7.37
CA ASN A 162 -5.68 -3.50 -8.10
C ASN A 162 -6.22 -2.33 -7.25
N PRO A 163 -5.39 -1.56 -6.53
CA PRO A 163 -5.89 -0.40 -5.81
C PRO A 163 -6.50 0.61 -6.79
N GLU A 164 -7.60 1.24 -6.39
CA GLU A 164 -8.22 2.33 -7.16
C GLU A 164 -7.46 3.65 -6.99
N ALA A 165 -6.88 3.84 -5.81
CA ALA A 165 -6.02 4.98 -5.50
C ALA A 165 -4.96 4.58 -4.48
N MET A 166 -3.82 5.28 -4.53
CA MET A 166 -2.73 5.11 -3.57
C MET A 166 -2.38 6.47 -2.98
N TYR A 167 -2.82 6.70 -1.75
CA TYR A 167 -2.46 7.89 -0.98
C TYR A 167 -1.18 7.65 -0.18
N ARG A 168 -0.55 8.72 0.26
CA ARG A 168 0.46 8.60 1.31
C ARG A 168 -0.23 8.30 2.64
N MET A 169 0.44 7.57 3.55
CA MET A 169 -0.10 7.28 4.87
C MET A 169 -0.53 8.55 5.60
N ALA A 170 0.24 9.62 5.55
CA ALA A 170 -0.12 10.89 6.16
C ALA A 170 -1.42 11.49 5.60
N ASP A 171 -1.66 11.33 4.29
CA ASP A 171 -2.86 11.88 3.64
C ASP A 171 -4.12 11.05 3.97
N ILE A 172 -4.00 9.71 4.00
CA ILE A 172 -5.16 8.87 4.36
C ILE A 172 -5.54 9.02 5.83
N LEU A 173 -4.56 9.19 6.72
CA LEU A 173 -4.84 9.46 8.13
C LEU A 173 -5.56 10.80 8.31
N GLN A 174 -5.24 11.82 7.51
CA GLN A 174 -5.99 13.08 7.51
C GLN A 174 -7.45 12.90 7.07
N LEU A 175 -7.71 12.00 6.08
CA LEU A 175 -9.08 11.66 5.69
C LEU A 175 -9.84 11.00 6.85
N TYR A 176 -9.20 10.08 7.56
CA TYR A 176 -9.80 9.39 8.69
C TYR A 176 -10.10 10.36 9.83
N ASP A 177 -9.14 11.19 10.21
CA ASP A 177 -9.30 12.22 11.25
C ASP A 177 -10.35 13.27 10.86
N GLY A 178 -10.50 13.55 9.57
CA GLY A 178 -11.51 14.44 9.02
C GLY A 178 -12.93 13.86 9.01
N GLY A 179 -13.11 12.59 9.39
CA GLY A 179 -14.40 11.93 9.49
C GLY A 179 -14.86 11.24 8.19
N ALA A 180 -13.96 11.00 7.24
CA ALA A 180 -14.30 10.26 6.02
C ALA A 180 -14.46 8.75 6.25
N LEU A 181 -13.90 8.21 7.34
CA LEU A 181 -13.95 6.80 7.65
C LEU A 181 -15.29 6.43 8.30
N ASP A 182 -16.04 5.53 7.67
CA ASP A 182 -17.33 5.06 8.20
C ASP A 182 -17.16 3.91 9.19
N MET A 183 -16.16 3.04 8.98
CA MET A 183 -15.94 1.88 9.83
C MET A 183 -14.46 1.49 9.85
N ALA A 184 -13.98 1.11 11.02
CA ALA A 184 -12.69 0.41 11.19
C ALA A 184 -12.94 -0.99 11.75
N VAL A 185 -12.34 -2.01 11.11
CA VAL A 185 -12.40 -3.39 11.61
C VAL A 185 -10.99 -3.76 12.07
N LEU A 186 -10.86 -3.96 13.37
CA LEU A 186 -9.59 -4.23 14.03
C LEU A 186 -9.63 -5.61 14.70
N GLY A 187 -8.45 -6.25 14.85
CA GLY A 187 -8.30 -7.57 15.44
C GLY A 187 -7.30 -7.61 16.58
#